data_1dc8af773cfb8adc2665a2f0494ab480
#
_entry.id   1dc8af773cfb8adc2665a2f0494ab480
#
_cell.length_a   1.000
_cell.length_b   1.000
_cell.length_c   1.000
_cell.angle_alpha   90.00
_cell.angle_beta   90.00
_cell.angle_gamma   90.00
#
_symmetry.space_group_name_H-M   'P 1'
#
loop_
_entity.id
_entity.type
_entity.pdbx_description
1 polymer ?
#
loop_
_entity_poly.entity_id
_entity_poly.type
_entity_poly.pdbx_seq_one_letter_code
_entity_poly.pdbx_strand_id
1 'polypeptide(L)'
;MERTVPNLNYKTLYTVIVADDEDELRDAVCSMIPWEDCGFRLVGSASNGLDALQLVEKLEPDLLLTDIRMPFISGSERARQVREVRPATNIAFLSGFDDFEYAQQAIQ
;
A
#
# COMPACT_ATOMS: atom_id res chain seq x y z
N MET A 1 -23.50 0.22 26.50
CA MET A 1 -23.32 0.29 25.93
C MET A 1 -22.97 0.57 25.38
N GLU A 2 -22.74 0.39 25.48
CA GLU A 2 -22.34 0.50 24.88
C GLU A 2 -22.11 0.83 24.19
N ARG A 3 -22.04 0.71 24.30
CA ARG A 3 -21.64 0.99 23.43
C ARG A 3 -21.73 1.55 22.59
N THR A 4 -21.87 1.29 22.44
CA THR A 4 -21.98 2.08 21.34
C THR A 4 -20.82 2.49 20.53
N VAL A 5 -19.85 2.66 21.07
CA VAL A 5 -18.64 3.15 20.48
C VAL A 5 -17.96 2.24 19.53
N PRO A 6 -17.97 0.96 19.75
CA PRO A 6 -17.24 0.05 18.88
C PRO A 6 -17.66 0.07 17.44
N ASN A 7 -18.86 0.51 17.20
CA ASN A 7 -19.35 0.51 15.82
C ASN A 7 -18.55 1.38 14.90
N LEU A 8 -17.88 2.35 15.43
CA LEU A 8 -17.11 3.25 14.60
C LEU A 8 -15.92 2.58 13.95
N ASN A 9 -15.34 1.64 14.66
CA ASN A 9 -14.07 1.09 14.22
C ASN A 9 -14.16 0.29 12.92
N TYR A 10 -15.12 -0.58 12.82
CA TYR A 10 -15.18 -1.41 11.64
C TYR A 10 -15.88 -0.75 10.47
N LYS A 11 -16.45 0.41 10.71
CA LYS A 11 -17.01 1.16 9.60
C LYS A 11 -15.98 1.99 8.87
N THR A 12 -14.86 2.22 9.50
CA THR A 12 -13.89 3.17 8.97
C THR A 12 -12.56 2.54 8.64
N LEU A 13 -12.55 1.26 8.33
CA LEU A 13 -11.32 0.64 7.88
C LEU A 13 -10.96 1.18 6.51
N TYR A 14 -9.72 1.62 6.39
CA TYR A 14 -9.18 2.05 5.11
C TYR A 14 -8.68 0.84 4.35
N THR A 15 -8.82 0.84 3.04
CA THR A 15 -8.37 -0.30 2.24
C THR A 15 -6.94 -0.09 1.80
N VAL A 16 -6.18 -1.20 1.73
CA VAL A 16 -4.77 -1.14 1.37
C VAL A 16 -4.43 -2.26 0.40
N ILE A 17 -3.53 -1.94 -0.54
CA ILE A 17 -2.92 -2.90 -1.44
C ILE A 17 -1.42 -2.90 -1.14
N VAL A 18 -0.82 -4.09 -1.12
CA VAL A 18 0.62 -4.24 -0.93
C VAL A 18 1.25 -4.66 -2.25
N ALA A 19 2.31 -3.97 -2.66
CA ALA A 19 3.01 -4.30 -3.89
C ALA A 19 4.50 -4.47 -3.61
N ASP A 20 5.05 -5.62 -3.97
CA ASP A 20 6.46 -5.93 -3.79
C ASP A 20 6.81 -7.08 -4.72
N ASP A 21 7.96 -6.99 -5.39
CA ASP A 21 8.39 -8.04 -6.31
C ASP A 21 9.04 -9.23 -5.59
N GLU A 22 9.35 -9.10 -4.31
CA GLU A 22 9.88 -10.20 -3.53
C GLU A 22 8.73 -10.95 -2.87
N ASP A 23 8.49 -12.18 -3.34
CA ASP A 23 7.34 -12.96 -2.89
C ASP A 23 7.34 -13.19 -1.39
N GLU A 24 8.49 -13.55 -0.82
CA GLU A 24 8.55 -13.85 0.61
C GLU A 24 8.29 -12.62 1.45
N LEU A 25 8.85 -11.48 1.07
CA LEU A 25 8.62 -10.25 1.80
C LEU A 25 7.17 -9.80 1.67
N ARG A 26 6.62 -9.88 0.46
CA ARG A 26 5.23 -9.52 0.24
C ARG A 26 4.30 -10.38 1.08
N ASP A 27 4.54 -11.70 1.09
CA ASP A 27 3.73 -12.62 1.88
C ASP A 27 3.86 -12.32 3.37
N ALA A 28 5.07 -12.02 3.83
CA ALA A 28 5.28 -11.68 5.23
C ALA A 28 4.53 -10.41 5.61
N VAL A 29 4.62 -9.37 4.79
CA VAL A 29 3.93 -8.11 5.05
C VAL A 29 2.42 -8.34 5.08
N CYS A 30 1.90 -9.09 4.12
CA CYS A 30 0.46 -9.33 4.05
C CYS A 30 -0.05 -10.15 5.23
N SER A 31 0.75 -11.12 5.71
CA SER A 31 0.25 -12.06 6.72
C SER A 31 0.61 -11.68 8.15
N MET A 32 1.69 -10.96 8.36
CA MET A 32 2.18 -10.70 9.71
C MET A 32 1.69 -9.38 10.30
N ILE A 33 1.32 -8.44 9.46
CA ILE A 33 0.82 -7.17 9.96
C ILE A 33 -0.64 -7.35 10.37
N PRO A 34 -1.02 -6.95 11.59
CA PRO A 34 -2.41 -7.02 12.01
C PRO A 34 -3.18 -5.82 11.42
N TRP A 35 -3.52 -5.93 10.14
CA TRP A 35 -4.07 -4.83 9.38
C TRP A 35 -5.28 -4.18 10.02
N GLU A 36 -6.23 -5.00 10.49
CA GLU A 36 -7.46 -4.44 11.04
C GLU A 36 -7.22 -3.75 12.37
N ASP A 37 -6.27 -4.24 13.16
CA ASP A 37 -5.88 -3.54 14.38
C ASP A 37 -5.23 -2.20 14.09
N CYS A 38 -4.66 -2.06 12.89
CA CYS A 38 -4.03 -0.81 12.46
C CYS A 38 -5.01 0.10 11.72
N GLY A 39 -6.25 -0.31 11.57
CA GLY A 39 -7.26 0.51 10.90
C GLY A 39 -7.37 0.26 9.40
N PHE A 40 -6.80 -0.84 8.91
CA PHE A 40 -6.80 -1.15 7.48
C PHE A 40 -7.42 -2.50 7.18
N ARG A 41 -7.89 -2.63 5.95
CA ARG A 41 -8.28 -3.91 5.39
C ARG A 41 -7.44 -4.17 4.16
N LEU A 42 -6.69 -5.27 4.17
CA LEU A 42 -5.88 -5.65 3.02
C LEU A 42 -6.80 -6.22 1.95
N VAL A 43 -6.85 -5.60 0.78
CA VAL A 43 -7.78 -5.99 -0.28
C VAL A 43 -7.08 -6.57 -1.49
N GLY A 44 -5.76 -6.52 -1.56
CA GLY A 44 -5.05 -7.12 -2.67
C GLY A 44 -3.55 -6.98 -2.53
N SER A 45 -2.83 -7.71 -3.37
CA SER A 45 -1.39 -7.61 -3.44
C SER A 45 -0.94 -7.79 -4.88
N ALA A 46 0.22 -7.23 -5.19
CA ALA A 46 0.77 -7.28 -6.54
C ALA A 46 2.27 -7.52 -6.49
N SER A 47 2.80 -8.18 -7.51
CA SER A 47 4.21 -8.50 -7.60
C SER A 47 4.98 -7.60 -8.56
N ASN A 48 4.32 -6.66 -9.20
CA ASN A 48 4.98 -5.73 -10.11
C ASN A 48 4.14 -4.46 -10.22
N GLY A 49 4.74 -3.44 -10.83
CA GLY A 49 4.10 -2.13 -10.92
C GLY A 49 2.85 -2.10 -11.76
N LEU A 50 2.84 -2.85 -12.86
CA LEU A 50 1.68 -2.87 -13.74
C LEU A 50 0.47 -3.48 -13.04
N ASP A 51 0.67 -4.61 -12.37
CA ASP A 51 -0.41 -5.25 -11.63
C ASP A 51 -0.89 -4.36 -10.49
N ALA A 52 0.04 -3.66 -9.83
CA ALA A 52 -0.32 -2.74 -8.77
C ALA A 52 -1.24 -1.62 -9.29
N LEU A 53 -0.89 -1.04 -10.43
CA LEU A 53 -1.72 0.01 -11.01
C LEU A 53 -3.10 -0.50 -11.42
N GLN A 54 -3.16 -1.71 -11.95
CA GLN A 54 -4.44 -2.30 -12.31
C GLN A 54 -5.32 -2.51 -11.09
N LEU A 55 -4.73 -2.95 -9.98
CA LEU A 55 -5.48 -3.13 -8.74
C LEU A 55 -5.93 -1.79 -8.17
N VAL A 56 -5.10 -0.76 -8.25
CA VAL A 56 -5.49 0.57 -7.80
C VAL A 56 -6.70 1.06 -8.59
N GLU A 57 -6.67 0.88 -9.90
CA GLU A 57 -7.78 1.30 -10.73
C GLU A 57 -9.05 0.52 -10.43
N LYS A 58 -8.92 -0.79 -10.23
CA LYS A 58 -10.07 -1.66 -10.04
C LYS A 58 -10.67 -1.56 -8.64
N LEU A 59 -9.83 -1.54 -7.61
CA LEU A 59 -10.27 -1.65 -6.24
C LEU A 59 -10.36 -0.31 -5.51
N GLU A 60 -9.79 0.73 -6.08
CA GLU A 60 -9.83 2.08 -5.53
C GLU A 60 -9.44 2.12 -4.05
N PRO A 61 -8.23 1.62 -3.73
CA PRO A 61 -7.81 1.57 -2.33
C PRO A 61 -7.50 2.95 -1.78
N ASP A 62 -7.54 3.05 -0.47
CA ASP A 62 -7.13 4.28 0.20
C ASP A 62 -5.61 4.40 0.26
N LEU A 63 -4.91 3.27 0.28
CA LEU A 63 -3.46 3.25 0.42
C LEU A 63 -2.85 2.19 -0.49
N LEU A 64 -1.78 2.58 -1.18
CA LEU A 64 -0.89 1.63 -1.85
C LEU A 64 0.43 1.61 -1.08
N LEU A 65 0.75 0.46 -0.50
CA LEU A 65 2.00 0.25 0.20
C LEU A 65 2.92 -0.51 -0.73
N THR A 66 3.98 0.09 -1.21
CA THR A 66 4.76 -0.45 -2.30
C THR A 66 6.26 -0.39 -2.04
N ASP A 67 6.98 -1.35 -2.58
CA ASP A 67 8.43 -1.34 -2.58
C ASP A 67 8.93 -0.23 -3.50
N ILE A 68 9.85 0.56 -3.01
CA ILE A 68 10.40 1.69 -3.78
C ILE A 68 11.28 1.23 -4.94
N ARG A 69 11.80 0.01 -4.87
CA ARG A 69 12.74 -0.50 -5.86
C ARG A 69 12.20 -1.61 -6.73
N MET A 70 10.90 -1.57 -7.04
CA MET A 70 10.35 -2.56 -7.96
C MET A 70 10.93 -2.36 -9.37
N PRO A 71 11.24 -3.47 -10.07
CA PRO A 71 12.11 -3.44 -11.24
C PRO A 71 11.63 -2.60 -12.41
N PHE A 72 10.37 -2.55 -12.69
CA PHE A 72 9.92 -1.95 -13.94
C PHE A 72 9.53 -0.49 -13.84
N ILE A 73 9.33 0.02 -12.63
CA ILE A 73 8.88 1.39 -12.44
C ILE A 73 9.54 1.93 -11.18
N SER A 74 10.20 3.08 -11.28
CA SER A 74 10.79 3.70 -10.10
C SER A 74 9.70 4.13 -9.13
N GLY A 75 10.07 4.33 -7.87
CA GLY A 75 9.10 4.75 -6.86
C GLY A 75 8.40 6.05 -7.23
N SER A 76 9.15 7.04 -7.73
CA SER A 76 8.56 8.32 -8.11
C SER A 76 7.65 8.18 -9.32
N GLU A 77 8.04 7.38 -10.30
CA GLU A 77 7.22 7.14 -11.48
C GLU A 77 5.92 6.43 -11.11
N ARG A 78 6.00 5.45 -10.24
CA ARG A 78 4.80 4.73 -9.76
C ARG A 78 3.86 5.67 -9.03
N ALA A 79 4.41 6.53 -8.18
CA ALA A 79 3.60 7.49 -7.44
C ALA A 79 2.86 8.42 -8.40
N ARG A 80 3.56 8.89 -9.44
CA ARG A 80 2.94 9.76 -10.44
C ARG A 80 1.81 9.04 -11.16
N GLN A 81 2.03 7.80 -11.58
CA GLN A 81 1.03 7.05 -12.31
C GLN A 81 -0.20 6.76 -11.47
N VAL A 82 0.00 6.44 -10.20
CA VAL A 82 -1.14 6.21 -9.30
C VAL A 82 -1.96 7.47 -9.14
N ARG A 83 -1.31 8.62 -9.01
CA ARG A 83 -2.02 9.88 -8.86
C ARG A 83 -2.81 10.25 -10.10
N GLU A 84 -2.33 9.86 -11.28
CA GLU A 84 -3.09 10.08 -12.51
C GLU A 84 -4.33 9.20 -12.58
N VAL A 85 -4.22 7.95 -12.13
CA VAL A 85 -5.32 7.00 -12.17
C VAL A 85 -6.30 7.24 -11.03
N ARG A 86 -5.79 7.41 -9.82
CA ARG A 86 -6.61 7.58 -8.62
C ARG A 86 -5.99 8.62 -7.69
N PRO A 87 -6.31 9.89 -7.90
CA PRO A 87 -5.72 10.94 -7.06
C PRO A 87 -5.97 10.78 -5.56
N ALA A 88 -7.05 10.09 -5.19
CA ALA A 88 -7.39 9.91 -3.78
C ALA A 88 -6.61 8.79 -3.10
N THR A 89 -5.88 7.97 -3.86
CA THR A 89 -5.09 6.89 -3.26
C THR A 89 -3.77 7.46 -2.73
N ASN A 90 -3.52 7.23 -1.46
CA ASN A 90 -2.26 7.61 -0.85
C ASN A 90 -1.21 6.53 -1.10
N ILE A 91 0.04 6.93 -1.13
CA ILE A 91 1.14 6.02 -1.39
C ILE A 91 2.12 6.05 -0.25
N ALA A 92 2.49 4.89 0.27
CA ALA A 92 3.55 4.75 1.24
C ALA A 92 4.55 3.72 0.72
N PHE A 93 5.80 3.87 1.08
CA PHE A 93 6.85 3.00 0.57
C PHE A 93 7.32 2.03 1.64
N LEU A 94 7.41 0.77 1.24
CA LEU A 94 8.10 -0.23 2.03
C LEU A 94 9.59 -0.03 1.79
N SER A 95 10.34 0.17 2.85
CA SER A 95 11.77 0.27 2.71
C SER A 95 12.44 -0.56 3.80
N GLY A 96 13.47 -1.29 3.41
CA GLY A 96 14.33 -1.93 4.37
C GLY A 96 15.35 -0.91 4.84
N PHE A 97 16.26 -1.39 5.66
CA PHE A 97 17.30 -0.53 6.18
C PHE A 97 18.07 0.14 5.04
N ASP A 98 18.38 -0.62 4.01
CA ASP A 98 19.17 -0.12 2.89
C ASP A 98 18.41 0.82 1.99
N ASP A 99 17.09 0.81 2.07
CA ASP A 99 16.24 1.61 1.20
C ASP A 99 15.81 2.92 1.81
N PHE A 100 16.20 3.18 3.04
CA PHE A 100 15.76 4.38 3.75
C PHE A 100 16.12 5.66 3.01
N GLU A 101 17.30 5.71 2.44
CA GLU A 101 17.73 6.90 1.70
C GLU A 101 16.89 7.12 0.46
N TYR A 102 16.52 6.04 -0.24
CA TYR A 102 15.64 6.15 -1.40
C TYR A 102 14.27 6.68 -0.99
N ALA A 103 13.76 6.21 0.14
CA ALA A 103 12.47 6.69 0.63
C ALA A 103 12.51 8.18 0.93
N GLN A 104 13.58 8.64 1.54
CA GLN A 104 13.74 10.07 1.83
C GLN A 104 13.78 10.88 0.54
N GLN A 105 14.48 10.42 -0.47
CA GLN A 105 14.54 11.12 -1.75
C GLN A 105 13.20 11.14 -2.45
N ALA A 106 12.41 10.08 -2.33
CA ALA A 106 11.12 10.01 -2.97
C ALA A 106 10.11 11.01 -2.39
N ILE A 107 10.26 11.35 -1.13
CA ILE A 107 9.38 12.31 -0.47
C ILE A 107 9.69 13.74 -0.87
N GLN A 108 10.94 14.00 -1.17
CA GLN A 108 11.38 15.33 -1.56
C GLN A 108 11.06 15.59 -3.01
#